data_395521d31ff4e9fcd826f6d78a8a9faa
#
_entry.id   395521d31ff4e9fcd826f6d78a8a9faa
#
_cell.length_a   1.000
_cell.length_b   1.000
_cell.length_c   1.000
_cell.angle_alpha   90.00
_cell.angle_beta   90.00
_cell.angle_gamma   90.00
#
_symmetry.space_group_name_H-M   'P 1'
#
loop_
_entity.id
_entity.type
_entity.pdbx_description
1 polymer ?
#
loop_
_entity_poly.entity_id
_entity_poly.type
_entity_poly.pdbx_seq_one_letter_code
_entity_poly.pdbx_strand_id
1 'polypeptide(L)'
;AVHKEYEGFCRNLFTDPERYLDREEYILFGDQLYLLPPQMIDLAGLKIVRPGLHMGTMKKNRFEPSHALALSMKKEEAVRRFPMKAEGQEAGRYLKGETLRIDDWLRPEESENCRLNGQKGWVLMTVDGWPLGFSKLAGGILKNHYPRGLRWL
;
A
#
# COMPACT_ATOMS: atom_id res chain seq x y z
N ALA A 1 18.44 -6.13 11.35
CA ALA A 1 18.01 -7.04 10.28
C ALA A 1 16.56 -6.81 9.94
N VAL A 2 16.27 -6.76 8.66
CA VAL A 2 14.89 -6.61 8.18
C VAL A 2 14.15 -7.92 8.39
N HIS A 3 12.95 -7.85 8.95
CA HIS A 3 12.13 -9.03 9.16
C HIS A 3 11.73 -9.65 7.83
N LYS A 4 11.74 -10.98 7.76
CA LYS A 4 11.43 -11.75 6.56
C LYS A 4 10.05 -11.40 5.99
N GLU A 5 9.06 -11.21 6.83
CA GLU A 5 7.69 -10.89 6.44
C GLU A 5 7.61 -9.51 5.80
N TYR A 6 8.34 -8.54 6.32
CA TYR A 6 8.42 -7.21 5.74
C TYR A 6 9.14 -7.24 4.38
N GLU A 7 10.24 -7.97 4.29
CA GLU A 7 10.96 -8.12 3.02
C GLU A 7 10.06 -8.74 1.95
N GLY A 8 9.35 -9.81 2.31
CA GLY A 8 8.40 -10.45 1.39
C GLY A 8 7.30 -9.49 0.94
N PHE A 9 6.80 -8.68 1.84
CA PHE A 9 5.82 -7.66 1.54
C PHE A 9 6.36 -6.64 0.54
N CYS A 10 7.55 -6.10 0.79
CA CYS A 10 8.15 -5.10 -0.09
C CYS A 10 8.37 -5.65 -1.51
N ARG A 11 8.85 -6.88 -1.62
CA ARG A 11 9.08 -7.52 -2.92
C ARG A 11 7.79 -7.84 -3.64
N ASN A 12 6.70 -8.03 -2.91
CA ASN A 12 5.39 -8.27 -3.51
C ASN A 12 4.75 -6.97 -4.03
N LEU A 13 4.85 -5.89 -3.26
CA LEU A 13 4.12 -4.66 -3.57
C LEU A 13 4.89 -3.68 -4.45
N PHE A 14 6.17 -3.42 -4.14
CA PHE A 14 6.90 -2.31 -4.73
C PHE A 14 7.58 -2.68 -6.04
N THR A 15 7.55 -1.76 -7.01
CA THR A 15 8.32 -1.89 -8.25
C THR A 15 9.82 -1.81 -8.00
N ASP A 16 10.22 -1.05 -6.98
CA ASP A 16 11.61 -0.94 -6.54
C ASP A 16 11.69 -1.22 -5.03
N PRO A 17 11.69 -2.51 -4.64
CA PRO A 17 11.69 -2.87 -3.22
C PRO A 17 12.95 -2.44 -2.48
N GLU A 18 14.10 -2.37 -3.15
CA GLU A 18 15.35 -2.01 -2.49
C GLU A 18 15.31 -0.60 -1.92
N ARG A 19 14.51 0.28 -2.51
CA ARG A 19 14.30 1.64 -1.99
C ARG A 19 13.78 1.63 -0.56
N TYR A 20 13.02 0.61 -0.20
CA TYR A 20 12.40 0.46 1.12
C TYR A 20 13.14 -0.53 2.01
N LEU A 21 13.95 -1.41 1.43
CA LEU A 21 14.70 -2.43 2.17
C LEU A 21 16.11 -1.97 2.51
N ASP A 22 16.72 -1.21 1.62
CA ASP A 22 18.10 -0.76 1.77
C ASP A 22 18.16 0.54 2.57
N ARG A 23 17.55 0.50 3.75
CA ARG A 23 17.49 1.62 4.68
C ARG A 23 17.96 1.18 6.05
N GLU A 24 18.73 2.03 6.70
CA GLU A 24 19.26 1.76 8.03
C GLU A 24 18.34 2.23 9.15
N GLU A 25 17.37 3.08 8.83
CA GLU A 25 16.59 3.81 9.83
C GLU A 25 15.15 3.31 9.93
N TYR A 26 15.02 2.18 10.62
CA TYR A 26 13.72 1.64 10.99
C TYR A 26 13.51 1.78 12.49
N ILE A 27 12.27 2.03 12.90
CA ILE A 27 11.86 1.91 14.29
C ILE A 27 10.68 0.96 14.39
N LEU A 28 10.79 0.03 15.34
CA LEU A 28 9.71 -0.89 15.64
C LEU A 28 9.19 -0.56 17.05
N PHE A 29 7.94 -0.12 17.12
CA PHE A 29 7.24 0.10 18.39
C PHE A 29 6.25 -1.04 18.58
N GLY A 30 6.57 -1.99 19.49
CA GLY A 30 5.78 -3.22 19.59
C GLY A 30 5.78 -3.94 18.25
N ASP A 31 4.64 -4.04 17.61
CA ASP A 31 4.48 -4.66 16.28
C ASP A 31 4.37 -3.64 15.13
N GLN A 32 4.47 -2.35 15.43
CA GLN A 32 4.31 -1.27 14.44
C GLN A 32 5.65 -0.84 13.88
N LEU A 33 5.80 -0.94 12.56
CA LEU A 33 7.05 -0.60 11.86
C LEU A 33 6.95 0.79 11.23
N TYR A 34 7.96 1.60 11.51
CA TYR A 34 8.12 2.94 10.95
C TYR A 34 9.43 3.04 10.19
N LEU A 35 9.39 3.76 9.08
CA LEU A 35 10.58 4.12 8.31
C LEU A 35 10.88 5.59 8.59
N LEU A 36 12.08 5.87 9.08
CA LEU A 36 12.46 7.24 9.41
C LEU A 36 13.03 7.95 8.18
N PRO A 37 12.70 9.23 7.97
CA PRO A 37 13.34 10.01 6.93
C PRO A 37 14.78 10.36 7.34
N PRO A 38 15.66 10.71 6.39
CA PRO A 38 16.99 11.21 6.71
C PRO A 38 16.89 12.40 7.65
N GLN A 39 17.76 12.44 8.67
CA GLN A 39 17.83 13.57 9.59
C GLN A 39 18.40 14.78 8.87
N MET A 40 17.79 15.95 9.10
CA MET A 40 18.26 17.22 8.58
C MET A 40 18.76 18.09 9.72
N ILE A 41 19.80 18.90 9.44
CA ILE A 41 20.30 19.88 10.39
C ILE A 41 19.82 21.25 9.90
N ASP A 42 19.19 22.03 10.78
CA ASP A 42 18.75 23.37 10.45
C ASP A 42 19.93 24.36 10.43
N LEU A 43 19.67 25.64 10.06
CA LEU A 43 20.71 26.66 9.97
C LEU A 43 21.33 27.00 11.33
N ALA A 44 20.67 26.66 12.41
CA ALA A 44 21.20 26.85 13.76
C ALA A 44 21.99 25.64 14.28
N GLY A 45 22.15 24.60 13.45
CA GLY A 45 22.85 23.37 13.82
C GLY A 45 22.03 22.39 14.63
N LEU A 46 20.74 22.64 14.80
CA LEU A 46 19.84 21.72 15.50
C LEU A 46 19.32 20.64 14.55
N LYS A 47 19.25 19.42 15.05
CA LYS A 47 18.67 18.32 14.27
C LYS A 47 17.16 18.48 14.18
N ILE A 48 16.65 18.43 12.97
CA ILE A 48 15.22 18.41 12.75
C ILE A 48 14.82 16.94 12.55
N VAL A 49 14.02 16.41 13.49
CA VAL A 49 13.49 15.06 13.40
C VAL A 49 12.09 15.15 12.81
N ARG A 50 11.92 14.59 11.61
CA ARG A 50 10.59 14.51 10.98
C ARG A 50 9.88 13.25 11.45
N PRO A 51 8.53 13.28 11.51
CA PRO A 51 7.78 12.05 11.80
C PRO A 51 8.11 10.97 10.78
N GLY A 52 8.28 9.75 11.25
CA GLY A 52 8.49 8.59 10.39
C GLY A 52 7.23 8.21 9.63
N LEU A 53 7.42 7.51 8.52
CA LEU A 53 6.31 6.92 7.79
C LEU A 53 5.94 5.59 8.42
N HIS A 54 4.68 5.45 8.83
CA HIS A 54 4.16 4.19 9.33
C HIS A 54 4.03 3.21 8.16
N MET A 55 4.86 2.17 8.16
CA MET A 55 4.86 1.17 7.09
C MET A 55 3.77 0.12 7.29
N GLY A 56 3.55 -0.28 8.50
CA GLY A 56 2.52 -1.28 8.80
C GLY A 56 2.76 -2.03 10.10
N THR A 57 2.11 -3.17 10.22
CA THR A 57 2.10 -3.99 11.42
C THR A 57 2.72 -5.35 11.14
N MET A 58 3.65 -5.76 12.02
CA MET A 58 4.22 -7.11 12.00
C MET A 58 3.21 -8.07 12.62
N LYS A 59 2.66 -8.96 11.83
CA LYS A 59 1.77 -10.02 12.28
C LYS A 59 2.51 -11.35 12.30
N LYS A 60 1.91 -12.38 12.90
CA LYS A 60 2.47 -13.70 12.84
C LYS A 60 2.48 -14.19 11.39
N ASN A 61 3.67 -14.47 10.87
CA ASN A 61 3.90 -14.99 9.51
C ASN A 61 3.44 -14.05 8.37
N ARG A 62 3.19 -12.76 8.66
CA ARG A 62 2.83 -11.81 7.61
C ARG A 62 3.11 -10.37 8.04
N PHE A 63 3.16 -9.49 7.06
CA PHE A 63 3.22 -8.04 7.29
C PHE A 63 1.96 -7.42 6.71
N GLU A 64 1.30 -6.56 7.47
CA GLU A 64 0.10 -5.86 7.03
C GLU A 64 0.41 -4.39 6.83
N PRO A 65 0.31 -3.85 5.59
CA PRO A 65 0.68 -2.46 5.32
C PRO A 65 -0.29 -1.48 5.96
N SER A 66 0.22 -0.30 6.31
CA SER A 66 -0.61 0.77 6.86
C SER A 66 -1.32 1.53 5.76
N HIS A 67 -2.40 2.20 6.14
CA HIS A 67 -3.10 3.12 5.24
C HIS A 67 -2.23 4.33 4.89
N ALA A 68 -1.44 4.81 5.83
CA ALA A 68 -0.51 5.93 5.60
C ALA A 68 0.49 5.61 4.48
N LEU A 69 0.95 4.36 4.40
CA LEU A 69 1.82 3.93 3.32
C LEU A 69 1.13 4.09 1.96
N ALA A 70 -0.11 3.61 1.84
CA ALA A 70 -0.85 3.75 0.59
C ALA A 70 -0.92 5.20 0.14
N LEU A 71 -1.28 6.10 1.05
CA LEU A 71 -1.44 7.52 0.73
C LEU A 71 -0.12 8.23 0.38
N SER A 72 1.01 7.68 0.83
CA SER A 72 2.34 8.24 0.54
C SER A 72 2.90 7.79 -0.80
N MET A 73 2.34 6.73 -1.39
CA MET A 73 2.86 6.13 -2.61
C MET A 73 2.42 6.89 -3.86
N LYS A 74 3.25 6.80 -4.89
CA LYS A 74 2.82 7.11 -6.25
C LYS A 74 2.36 5.80 -6.90
N LYS A 75 1.39 5.89 -7.81
CA LYS A 75 0.84 4.69 -8.46
C LYS A 75 1.89 3.84 -9.14
N GLU A 76 2.94 4.47 -9.68
CA GLU A 76 4.03 3.78 -10.38
C GLU A 76 4.90 2.94 -9.44
N GLU A 77 4.84 3.21 -8.15
CA GLU A 77 5.63 2.48 -7.16
C GLU A 77 5.03 1.11 -6.81
N ALA A 78 3.77 0.88 -7.18
CA ALA A 78 3.10 -0.40 -6.92
C ALA A 78 3.14 -1.29 -8.16
N VAL A 79 3.50 -2.56 -7.97
CA VAL A 79 3.51 -3.55 -9.05
C VAL A 79 2.10 -3.78 -9.59
N ARG A 80 1.11 -3.86 -8.71
CA ARG A 80 -0.29 -4.10 -9.06
C ARG A 80 -1.13 -2.90 -8.65
N ARG A 81 -1.99 -2.47 -9.56
CA ARG A 81 -2.88 -1.32 -9.33
C ARG A 81 -4.27 -1.65 -9.80
N PHE A 82 -5.26 -1.16 -9.09
CA PHE A 82 -6.65 -1.21 -9.53
C PHE A 82 -7.14 0.22 -9.72
N PRO A 83 -7.29 0.66 -10.98
CA PRO A 83 -7.72 2.03 -11.26
C PRO A 83 -9.23 2.16 -11.12
N MET A 84 -9.66 3.18 -10.41
CA MET A 84 -11.06 3.54 -10.25
C MET A 84 -11.26 4.98 -10.70
N LYS A 85 -12.50 5.33 -11.03
CA LYS A 85 -12.88 6.71 -11.35
C LYS A 85 -13.72 7.25 -10.22
N ALA A 86 -13.50 8.52 -9.87
CA ALA A 86 -14.30 9.18 -8.83
C ALA A 86 -15.80 9.14 -9.13
N GLU A 87 -16.15 9.20 -10.41
CA GLU A 87 -17.54 9.12 -10.89
C GLU A 87 -18.07 7.68 -10.96
N GLY A 88 -17.18 6.69 -10.84
CA GLY A 88 -17.54 5.28 -10.96
C GLY A 88 -18.13 4.72 -9.69
N GLN A 89 -18.91 3.66 -9.82
CA GLN A 89 -19.53 2.98 -8.68
C GLN A 89 -18.50 2.21 -7.86
N GLU A 90 -17.41 1.75 -8.48
CA GLU A 90 -16.40 0.94 -7.82
C GLU A 90 -15.68 1.69 -6.69
N ALA A 91 -15.41 2.97 -6.88
CA ALA A 91 -14.78 3.79 -5.83
C ALA A 91 -15.67 3.89 -4.59
N GLY A 92 -16.96 4.16 -4.78
CA GLY A 92 -17.92 4.22 -3.69
C GLY A 92 -18.04 2.89 -2.94
N ARG A 93 -18.07 1.78 -3.68
CA ARG A 93 -18.11 0.45 -3.06
C ARG A 93 -16.86 0.15 -2.26
N TYR A 94 -15.68 0.49 -2.80
CA TYR A 94 -14.44 0.34 -2.08
C TYR A 94 -14.45 1.14 -0.77
N LEU A 95 -14.87 2.40 -0.83
CA LEU A 95 -14.93 3.25 0.36
C LEU A 95 -15.91 2.76 1.42
N LYS A 96 -16.90 1.98 1.03
CA LYS A 96 -17.83 1.32 1.97
C LYS A 96 -17.26 0.04 2.58
N GLY A 97 -16.09 -0.39 2.10
CA GLY A 97 -15.45 -1.60 2.60
C GLY A 97 -15.83 -2.87 1.85
N GLU A 98 -16.49 -2.75 0.70
CA GLU A 98 -16.94 -3.91 -0.05
C GLU A 98 -15.78 -4.62 -0.74
N THR A 99 -15.93 -5.92 -0.91
CA THR A 99 -15.05 -6.75 -1.72
C THR A 99 -15.40 -6.53 -3.20
N LEU A 100 -14.37 -6.39 -4.04
CA LEU A 100 -14.57 -6.20 -5.47
C LEU A 100 -14.03 -7.40 -6.24
N ARG A 101 -14.71 -7.77 -7.32
CA ARG A 101 -14.23 -8.77 -8.26
C ARG A 101 -13.67 -8.05 -9.47
N ILE A 102 -12.46 -8.41 -9.87
CA ILE A 102 -11.78 -7.73 -10.98
C ILE A 102 -12.61 -7.79 -12.25
N ASP A 103 -13.16 -8.96 -12.57
CA ASP A 103 -13.90 -9.18 -13.82
C ASP A 103 -15.20 -8.36 -13.92
N ASP A 104 -15.72 -7.88 -12.78
CA ASP A 104 -16.92 -7.04 -12.79
C ASP A 104 -16.63 -5.62 -13.25
N TRP A 105 -15.36 -5.18 -13.20
CA TRP A 105 -15.00 -3.79 -13.42
C TRP A 105 -13.98 -3.57 -14.51
N LEU A 106 -13.11 -4.55 -14.79
CA LEU A 106 -12.05 -4.42 -15.78
C LEU A 106 -12.18 -5.48 -16.86
N ARG A 107 -11.91 -5.07 -18.09
CA ARG A 107 -11.77 -6.02 -19.20
C ARG A 107 -10.43 -6.75 -19.05
N PRO A 108 -10.29 -7.95 -19.69
CA PRO A 108 -9.03 -8.71 -19.57
C PRO A 108 -7.78 -7.94 -19.93
N GLU A 109 -7.79 -7.10 -20.96
CA GLU A 109 -6.62 -6.32 -21.35
C GLU A 109 -6.29 -5.23 -20.32
N GLU A 110 -7.30 -4.67 -19.67
CA GLU A 110 -7.07 -3.69 -18.59
C GLU A 110 -6.46 -4.37 -17.37
N SER A 111 -6.98 -5.55 -17.01
CA SER A 111 -6.45 -6.34 -15.90
C SER A 111 -5.01 -6.74 -16.14
N GLU A 112 -4.67 -7.09 -17.37
CA GLU A 112 -3.30 -7.45 -17.74
C GLU A 112 -2.37 -6.26 -17.64
N ASN A 113 -2.78 -5.09 -18.14
CA ASN A 113 -2.00 -3.85 -18.05
C ASN A 113 -1.73 -3.43 -16.62
N CYS A 114 -2.66 -3.72 -15.72
CA CYS A 114 -2.54 -3.41 -14.29
C CYS A 114 -1.88 -4.55 -13.50
N ARG A 115 -1.46 -5.62 -14.18
CA ARG A 115 -0.81 -6.82 -13.62
C ARG A 115 -1.68 -7.54 -12.60
N LEU A 116 -2.97 -7.64 -12.89
CA LEU A 116 -3.93 -8.26 -11.98
C LEU A 116 -4.29 -9.69 -12.38
N ASN A 117 -4.12 -10.05 -13.67
CA ASN A 117 -4.49 -11.38 -14.15
C ASN A 117 -3.59 -12.47 -13.56
N GLY A 118 -4.22 -13.46 -12.92
CA GLY A 118 -3.50 -14.59 -12.33
C GLY A 118 -2.54 -14.22 -11.22
N GLN A 119 -2.58 -13.02 -10.75
CA GLN A 119 -1.70 -12.51 -9.68
C GLN A 119 -2.35 -12.64 -8.32
N LYS A 120 -1.54 -12.58 -7.28
CA LYS A 120 -2.03 -12.47 -5.91
C LYS A 120 -1.09 -11.57 -5.11
N GLY A 121 -1.62 -10.95 -4.08
CA GLY A 121 -0.87 -10.08 -3.19
C GLY A 121 -1.48 -8.70 -3.09
N TRP A 122 -0.68 -7.76 -2.65
CA TRP A 122 -1.16 -6.40 -2.37
C TRP A 122 -1.37 -5.62 -3.65
N VAL A 123 -2.45 -4.86 -3.68
CA VAL A 123 -2.85 -4.01 -4.81
C VAL A 123 -3.09 -2.60 -4.29
N LEU A 124 -2.49 -1.62 -4.96
CA LEU A 124 -2.78 -0.22 -4.66
C LEU A 124 -4.05 0.18 -5.41
N MET A 125 -5.05 0.58 -4.63
CA MET A 125 -6.31 1.09 -5.17
C MET A 125 -6.15 2.58 -5.46
N THR A 126 -6.40 2.99 -6.71
CA THR A 126 -6.26 4.39 -7.09
C THR A 126 -7.61 4.96 -7.58
N VAL A 127 -7.77 6.25 -7.40
CA VAL A 127 -8.94 7.00 -7.90
C VAL A 127 -8.41 8.15 -8.74
N ASP A 128 -8.74 8.16 -10.03
CA ASP A 128 -8.24 9.15 -10.99
C ASP A 128 -6.71 9.32 -10.91
N GLY A 129 -6.00 8.21 -10.69
CA GLY A 129 -4.54 8.18 -10.59
C GLY A 129 -3.98 8.46 -9.20
N TRP A 130 -4.81 8.83 -8.22
CA TRP A 130 -4.37 9.09 -6.86
C TRP A 130 -4.54 7.86 -5.98
N PRO A 131 -3.56 7.56 -5.12
CA PRO A 131 -3.70 6.41 -4.22
C PRO A 131 -4.80 6.65 -3.19
N LEU A 132 -5.61 5.62 -2.97
CA LEU A 132 -6.73 5.67 -2.03
C LEU A 132 -6.56 4.70 -0.87
N GLY A 133 -5.97 3.55 -1.12
CA GLY A 133 -5.79 2.52 -0.10
C GLY A 133 -5.31 1.22 -0.71
N PHE A 134 -5.34 0.17 0.08
CA PHE A 134 -4.93 -1.17 -0.34
C PHE A 134 -6.10 -2.13 -0.42
N SER A 135 -5.94 -3.15 -1.26
CA SER A 135 -6.70 -4.38 -1.22
C SER A 135 -5.73 -5.54 -1.40
N LYS A 136 -6.14 -6.74 -1.00
CA LYS A 136 -5.35 -7.95 -1.21
C LYS A 136 -6.03 -8.83 -2.24
N LEU A 137 -5.31 -9.12 -3.30
CA LEU A 137 -5.82 -9.87 -4.44
C LEU A 137 -5.55 -11.36 -4.26
N ALA A 138 -6.60 -12.17 -4.46
CA ALA A 138 -6.47 -13.62 -4.56
C ALA A 138 -7.66 -14.14 -5.35
N GLY A 139 -7.40 -15.01 -6.34
CA GLY A 139 -8.46 -15.61 -7.12
C GLY A 139 -9.39 -14.63 -7.83
N GLY A 140 -8.86 -13.51 -8.31
CA GLY A 140 -9.64 -12.48 -8.99
C GLY A 140 -10.49 -11.62 -8.06
N ILE A 141 -10.33 -11.78 -6.76
CA ILE A 141 -11.11 -11.06 -5.74
C ILE A 141 -10.19 -10.11 -4.98
N LEU A 142 -10.62 -8.87 -4.85
CA LEU A 142 -9.93 -7.84 -4.08
C LEU A 142 -10.55 -7.73 -2.69
N LYS A 143 -9.85 -8.27 -1.69
CA LYS A 143 -10.26 -8.14 -0.29
C LYS A 143 -9.93 -6.74 0.20
N ASN A 144 -10.93 -6.03 0.68
CA ASN A 144 -10.83 -4.63 1.07
C ASN A 144 -9.99 -4.45 2.33
N HIS A 145 -8.99 -3.55 2.27
CA HIS A 145 -8.17 -3.15 3.41
C HIS A 145 -8.29 -1.66 3.72
N TYR A 146 -9.33 -1.01 3.21
CA TYR A 146 -9.60 0.37 3.59
C TYR A 146 -9.94 0.43 5.09
N PRO A 147 -9.38 1.38 5.85
CA PRO A 147 -9.59 1.41 7.30
C PRO A 147 -11.08 1.48 7.68
N ARG A 148 -11.48 0.62 8.62
CA ARG A 148 -12.89 0.54 9.02
C ARG A 148 -13.43 1.86 9.54
N GLY A 149 -12.62 2.61 10.28
CA GLY A 149 -13.03 3.90 10.82
C GLY A 149 -13.25 4.99 9.78
N LEU A 150 -12.77 4.80 8.56
CA LEU A 150 -12.91 5.75 7.46
C LEU A 150 -13.99 5.36 6.45
N ARG A 151 -14.60 4.19 6.61
CA ARG A 151 -15.56 3.69 5.63
C ARG A 151 -16.84 4.51 5.59
N TRP A 152 -17.35 4.66 4.39
CA TRP A 152 -18.62 5.33 4.17
C TRP A 152 -19.78 4.47 4.67
N LEU A 153 -20.85 5.12 5.09
CA LEU A 153 -22.08 4.46 5.52
C LEU A 153 -22.97 4.07 4.34
#